data_693c9d8f036f0464a35eab81e149dd3e
#
_entry.id   693c9d8f036f0464a35eab81e149dd3e
#
_cell.length_a   1.000
_cell.length_b   1.000
_cell.length_c   1.000
_cell.angle_alpha   90.00
_cell.angle_beta   90.00
_cell.angle_gamma   90.00
#
_symmetry.space_group_name_H-M   'P 1'
#
loop_
_entity.id
_entity.type
_entity.pdbx_description
1 polymer ?
#
loop_
_entity_poly.entity_id
_entity_poly.type
_entity_poly.pdbx_seq_one_letter_code
_entity_poly.pdbx_strand_id
1 'polypeptide(L)'
;ALGCAILHEPSIIFLDEPTSGVDPISRRQFWDLIYELSGSGVTVFVTTHYMDEAEYCDRIGLIYRGKLIAIGSPEYLKTELMKEDILEVACDRSQDAMDQIGGLPDIKEVTLFGNGLHVVTGNAASAEKSIRNLLAGQNYVVTGIEKVVPSMEDVFISLIEAYDREHQKGIKDGV
;
A
#
# COMPACT_ATOMS: atom_id res chain seq x y z
N ALA A 1 -2.04 16.73 -23.22
CA ALA A 1 -1.10 17.41 -22.30
C ALA A 1 0.31 16.82 -22.42
N LEU A 2 0.53 15.49 -22.24
CA LEU A 2 1.86 14.87 -22.22
C LEU A 2 2.64 15.09 -23.53
N GLY A 3 2.00 14.92 -24.71
CA GLY A 3 2.64 15.17 -26.01
C GLY A 3 3.26 16.57 -26.17
N CYS A 4 2.65 17.59 -25.57
CA CYS A 4 3.23 18.94 -25.56
C CYS A 4 4.46 19.04 -24.62
N ALA A 5 4.46 18.29 -23.51
CA ALA A 5 5.55 18.29 -22.54
C ALA A 5 6.83 17.63 -23.08
N ILE A 6 6.70 16.68 -24.01
CA ILE A 6 7.84 15.94 -24.57
C ILE A 6 8.36 16.51 -25.90
N LEU A 7 7.63 17.44 -26.53
CA LEU A 7 7.93 17.95 -27.86
C LEU A 7 9.33 18.59 -27.99
N HIS A 8 9.82 19.19 -26.92
CA HIS A 8 11.11 19.88 -26.86
C HIS A 8 12.25 19.03 -26.26
N GLU A 9 12.04 17.69 -26.17
CA GLU A 9 13.01 16.71 -25.69
C GLU A 9 13.64 17.09 -24.33
N PRO A 10 12.83 17.31 -23.28
CA PRO A 10 13.33 17.72 -21.98
C PRO A 10 14.11 16.58 -21.31
N SER A 11 15.12 16.92 -20.49
CA SER A 11 15.83 15.94 -19.65
C SER A 11 15.06 15.54 -18.38
N ILE A 12 14.09 16.38 -17.97
CA ILE A 12 13.25 16.14 -16.77
C ILE A 12 11.80 16.53 -17.09
N ILE A 13 10.86 15.69 -16.69
CA ILE A 13 9.42 15.93 -16.83
C ILE A 13 8.75 15.84 -15.45
N PHE A 14 7.89 16.80 -15.14
CA PHE A 14 7.03 16.79 -13.95
C PHE A 14 5.59 16.58 -14.37
N LEU A 15 4.94 15.57 -13.80
CA LEU A 15 3.57 15.18 -14.08
C LEU A 15 2.78 15.14 -12.77
N ASP A 16 1.74 15.95 -12.68
CA ASP A 16 0.88 16.01 -11.51
C ASP A 16 -0.42 15.25 -11.77
N GLU A 17 -0.62 14.13 -11.06
CA GLU A 17 -1.75 13.21 -11.17
C GLU A 17 -2.16 12.90 -12.64
N PRO A 18 -1.22 12.48 -13.50
CA PRO A 18 -1.44 12.45 -14.93
C PRO A 18 -2.48 11.43 -15.41
N THR A 19 -2.80 10.45 -14.58
CA THR A 19 -3.74 9.35 -14.84
C THR A 19 -5.10 9.52 -14.16
N SER A 20 -5.28 10.64 -13.43
CA SER A 20 -6.55 10.92 -12.76
C SER A 20 -7.69 11.05 -13.77
N GLY A 21 -8.76 10.26 -13.56
CA GLY A 21 -9.92 10.22 -14.47
C GLY A 21 -9.66 9.53 -15.82
N VAL A 22 -8.52 8.86 -16.00
CA VAL A 22 -8.17 8.10 -17.20
C VAL A 22 -8.65 6.65 -17.08
N ASP A 23 -9.22 6.10 -18.15
CA ASP A 23 -9.63 4.70 -18.20
C ASP A 23 -8.43 3.72 -18.06
N PRO A 24 -8.65 2.47 -17.62
CA PRO A 24 -7.56 1.53 -17.36
C PRO A 24 -6.66 1.20 -18.56
N ILE A 25 -7.22 1.20 -19.78
CA ILE A 25 -6.46 0.90 -21.01
C ILE A 25 -5.52 2.06 -21.33
N SER A 26 -6.04 3.28 -21.32
CA SER A 26 -5.27 4.50 -21.56
C SER A 26 -4.23 4.74 -20.46
N ARG A 27 -4.54 4.36 -19.20
CA ARG A 27 -3.59 4.42 -18.08
C ARG A 27 -2.39 3.50 -18.32
N ARG A 28 -2.61 2.28 -18.79
CA ARG A 28 -1.54 1.35 -19.13
C ARG A 28 -0.63 1.90 -20.24
N GLN A 29 -1.23 2.41 -21.32
CA GLN A 29 -0.49 3.02 -22.42
C GLN A 29 0.32 4.25 -21.97
N PHE A 30 -0.20 5.00 -21.01
CA PHE A 30 0.53 6.11 -20.40
C PHE A 30 1.80 5.62 -19.69
N TRP A 31 1.71 4.57 -18.86
CA TRP A 31 2.87 4.02 -18.17
C TRP A 31 3.88 3.39 -19.12
N ASP A 32 3.42 2.71 -20.19
CA ASP A 32 4.31 2.20 -21.24
C ASP A 32 5.16 3.34 -21.84
N LEU A 33 4.52 4.49 -22.14
CA LEU A 33 5.22 5.67 -22.65
C LEU A 33 6.20 6.27 -21.63
N ILE A 34 5.85 6.28 -20.34
CA ILE A 34 6.75 6.75 -19.28
C ILE A 34 7.99 5.86 -19.19
N TYR A 35 7.85 4.54 -19.33
CA TYR A 35 8.98 3.61 -19.38
C TYR A 35 9.89 3.85 -20.58
N GLU A 36 9.30 4.10 -21.76
CA GLU A 36 10.08 4.43 -22.97
C GLU A 36 10.90 5.72 -22.78
N LEU A 37 10.28 6.76 -22.21
CA LEU A 37 10.95 8.04 -21.92
C LEU A 37 12.07 7.85 -20.88
N SER A 38 11.82 7.14 -19.79
CA SER A 38 12.83 6.84 -18.78
C SER A 38 13.96 6.01 -19.36
N GLY A 39 13.67 4.99 -20.16
CA GLY A 39 14.66 4.17 -20.87
C GLY A 39 15.53 4.96 -21.86
N SER A 40 15.04 6.08 -22.39
CA SER A 40 15.80 7.01 -23.23
C SER A 40 16.65 8.03 -22.43
N GLY A 41 16.61 7.96 -21.09
CA GLY A 41 17.41 8.82 -20.21
C GLY A 41 16.68 10.06 -19.68
N VAL A 42 15.37 10.18 -19.91
CA VAL A 42 14.54 11.26 -19.35
C VAL A 42 14.20 10.95 -17.89
N THR A 43 14.43 11.88 -16.98
CA THR A 43 13.96 11.75 -15.60
C THR A 43 12.48 12.16 -15.53
N VAL A 44 11.63 11.26 -15.07
CA VAL A 44 10.19 11.53 -14.94
C VAL A 44 9.82 11.57 -13.47
N PHE A 45 9.27 12.71 -13.02
CA PHE A 45 8.73 12.91 -11.68
C PHE A 45 7.20 12.91 -11.77
N VAL A 46 6.55 11.95 -11.11
CA VAL A 46 5.09 11.78 -11.12
C VAL A 46 4.56 11.95 -9.72
N THR A 47 3.48 12.72 -9.54
CA THR A 47 2.65 12.64 -8.33
C THR A 47 1.42 11.78 -8.63
N THR A 48 1.04 10.93 -7.70
CA THR A 48 -0.18 10.12 -7.78
C THR A 48 -0.72 9.82 -6.40
N HIS A 49 -2.01 9.61 -6.29
CA HIS A 49 -2.67 9.06 -5.10
C HIS A 49 -3.07 7.58 -5.29
N TYR A 50 -2.76 7.00 -6.45
CA TYR A 50 -2.96 5.58 -6.72
C TYR A 50 -1.74 4.78 -6.28
N MET A 51 -1.89 3.95 -5.23
CA MET A 51 -0.77 3.19 -4.67
C MET A 51 -0.27 2.09 -5.61
N ASP A 52 -1.14 1.54 -6.46
CA ASP A 52 -0.77 0.60 -7.52
C ASP A 52 0.16 1.23 -8.57
N GLU A 53 0.00 2.52 -8.86
CA GLU A 53 0.89 3.25 -9.78
C GLU A 53 2.28 3.49 -9.20
N ALA A 54 2.39 3.61 -7.89
CA ALA A 54 3.67 3.77 -7.22
C ALA A 54 4.60 2.57 -7.49
N GLU A 55 4.04 1.38 -7.71
CA GLU A 55 4.82 0.18 -8.04
C GLU A 55 5.52 0.22 -9.40
N TYR A 56 5.09 1.12 -10.29
CA TYR A 56 5.75 1.35 -11.59
C TYR A 56 6.98 2.27 -11.50
N CYS A 57 7.24 2.88 -10.34
CA CYS A 57 8.34 3.83 -10.17
C CYS A 57 9.60 3.14 -9.64
N ASP A 58 10.77 3.59 -10.09
CA ASP A 58 12.07 3.13 -9.53
C ASP A 58 12.25 3.61 -8.08
N ARG A 59 11.67 4.76 -7.76
CA ARG A 59 11.78 5.39 -6.45
C ARG A 59 10.51 6.11 -6.06
N ILE A 60 10.05 5.89 -4.84
CA ILE A 60 8.83 6.45 -4.27
C ILE A 60 9.17 7.35 -3.09
N GLY A 61 8.50 8.49 -3.01
CA GLY A 61 8.45 9.33 -1.80
C GLY A 61 7.01 9.34 -1.26
N LEU A 62 6.81 8.86 -0.04
CA LEU A 62 5.50 8.87 0.62
C LEU A 62 5.35 10.13 1.45
N ILE A 63 4.29 10.89 1.18
CA ILE A 63 4.01 12.17 1.86
C ILE A 63 2.75 12.04 2.71
N TYR A 64 2.85 12.43 3.98
CA TYR A 64 1.73 12.51 4.89
C TYR A 64 1.78 13.79 5.71
N ARG A 65 0.66 14.51 5.83
CA ARG A 65 0.56 15.81 6.53
C ARG A 65 1.65 16.82 6.12
N GLY A 66 1.97 16.85 4.81
CA GLY A 66 2.99 17.75 4.25
C GLY A 66 4.43 17.37 4.57
N LYS A 67 4.68 16.19 5.12
CA LYS A 67 6.02 15.67 5.42
C LYS A 67 6.32 14.42 4.61
N LEU A 68 7.56 14.32 4.15
CA LEU A 68 8.08 13.09 3.55
C LEU A 68 8.33 12.08 4.67
N ILE A 69 7.49 11.03 4.74
CA ILE A 69 7.55 10.02 5.81
C ILE A 69 8.39 8.80 5.43
N ALA A 70 8.57 8.52 4.15
CA ALA A 70 9.46 7.47 3.65
C ALA A 70 9.92 7.78 2.23
N ILE A 71 11.08 7.22 1.84
CA ILE A 71 11.62 7.29 0.48
C ILE A 71 12.44 6.04 0.19
N GLY A 72 12.20 5.40 -0.96
CA GLY A 72 12.92 4.19 -1.37
C GLY A 72 12.38 3.60 -2.65
N SER A 73 12.95 2.46 -3.10
CA SER A 73 12.32 1.63 -4.12
C SER A 73 11.07 0.94 -3.57
N PRO A 74 10.10 0.54 -4.42
CA PRO A 74 8.95 -0.25 -3.97
C PRO A 74 9.37 -1.49 -3.16
N GLU A 75 10.35 -2.23 -3.65
CA GLU A 75 10.87 -3.42 -2.98
C GLU A 75 11.42 -3.10 -1.58
N TYR A 76 12.28 -2.09 -1.46
CA TYR A 76 12.81 -1.65 -0.16
C TYR A 76 11.71 -1.28 0.83
N LEU A 77 10.71 -0.53 0.38
CA LEU A 77 9.60 -0.09 1.23
C LEU A 77 8.76 -1.27 1.73
N LYS A 78 8.54 -2.29 0.88
CA LYS A 78 7.76 -3.48 1.20
C LYS A 78 8.50 -4.50 2.07
N THR A 79 9.81 -4.66 1.89
CA THR A 79 10.56 -5.77 2.52
C THR A 79 11.44 -5.33 3.68
N GLU A 80 12.01 -4.12 3.61
CA GLU A 80 12.96 -3.64 4.61
C GLU A 80 12.35 -2.62 5.57
N LEU A 81 11.46 -1.77 5.08
CA LEU A 81 10.86 -0.73 5.91
C LEU A 81 9.64 -1.26 6.68
N MET A 82 8.77 -2.00 6.02
CA MET A 82 7.65 -2.69 6.66
C MET A 82 8.15 -4.01 7.27
N LYS A 83 8.08 -4.09 8.60
CA LYS A 83 8.57 -5.26 9.37
C LYS A 83 7.46 -6.22 9.76
N GLU A 84 6.24 -5.83 9.53
CA GLU A 84 5.05 -6.61 9.80
C GLU A 84 4.82 -7.65 8.71
N ASP A 85 4.26 -8.78 9.12
CA ASP A 85 3.74 -9.78 8.19
C ASP A 85 2.32 -9.40 7.74
N ILE A 86 2.01 -9.65 6.48
CA ILE A 86 0.65 -9.54 5.95
C ILE A 86 0.10 -10.94 5.69
N LEU A 87 -1.10 -11.22 6.23
CA LEU A 87 -1.88 -12.39 5.88
C LEU A 87 -3.07 -11.97 5.01
N GLU A 88 -3.19 -12.58 3.85
CA GLU A 88 -4.43 -12.52 3.06
C GLU A 88 -5.39 -13.58 3.58
N VAL A 89 -6.57 -13.14 4.01
CA VAL A 89 -7.64 -14.01 4.55
C VAL A 89 -8.83 -13.97 3.61
N ALA A 90 -9.14 -15.12 3.03
CA ALA A 90 -10.31 -15.28 2.16
C ALA A 90 -11.40 -16.05 2.90
N CYS A 91 -12.57 -15.43 3.09
CA CYS A 91 -13.75 -16.04 3.72
C CYS A 91 -15.05 -15.49 3.11
N ASP A 92 -16.15 -16.16 3.42
CA ASP A 92 -17.47 -15.88 2.83
C ASP A 92 -18.11 -14.53 3.24
N ARG A 93 -17.72 -13.98 4.38
CA ARG A 93 -18.26 -12.74 4.97
C ARG A 93 -17.14 -11.85 5.45
N SER A 94 -16.25 -11.44 4.53
CA SER A 94 -15.03 -10.70 4.85
C SER A 94 -15.30 -9.44 5.66
N GLN A 95 -16.37 -8.69 5.32
CA GLN A 95 -16.71 -7.45 6.00
C GLN A 95 -17.10 -7.67 7.47
N ASP A 96 -17.87 -8.72 7.76
CA ASP A 96 -18.28 -9.06 9.13
C ASP A 96 -17.10 -9.64 9.92
N ALA A 97 -16.21 -10.40 9.25
CA ALA A 97 -15.03 -10.99 9.84
C ALA A 97 -13.96 -9.94 10.22
N MET A 98 -13.92 -8.80 9.53
CA MET A 98 -12.93 -7.75 9.73
C MET A 98 -12.90 -7.25 11.19
N ASP A 99 -14.07 -6.86 11.74
CA ASP A 99 -14.16 -6.35 13.10
C ASP A 99 -13.78 -7.39 14.14
N GLN A 100 -14.09 -8.66 13.87
CA GLN A 100 -13.82 -9.76 14.79
C GLN A 100 -12.35 -10.15 14.79
N ILE A 101 -11.72 -10.20 13.61
CA ILE A 101 -10.28 -10.45 13.48
C ILE A 101 -9.50 -9.29 14.08
N GLY A 102 -9.93 -8.05 13.88
CA GLY A 102 -9.32 -6.86 14.47
C GLY A 102 -9.34 -6.82 16.00
N GLY A 103 -10.23 -7.58 16.65
CA GLY A 103 -10.27 -7.76 18.10
C GLY A 103 -9.24 -8.73 18.66
N LEU A 104 -8.49 -9.46 17.84
CA LEU A 104 -7.48 -10.41 18.29
C LEU A 104 -6.20 -9.69 18.77
N PRO A 105 -5.56 -10.16 19.86
CA PRO A 105 -4.42 -9.45 20.48
C PRO A 105 -3.16 -9.37 19.60
N ASP A 106 -2.98 -10.31 18.68
CA ASP A 106 -1.81 -10.38 17.81
C ASP A 106 -2.00 -9.61 16.48
N ILE A 107 -3.18 -9.02 16.26
CA ILE A 107 -3.52 -8.29 15.07
C ILE A 107 -3.35 -6.80 15.30
N LYS A 108 -2.63 -6.15 14.41
CA LYS A 108 -2.40 -4.70 14.44
C LYS A 108 -3.47 -3.95 13.65
N GLU A 109 -3.81 -4.48 12.50
CA GLU A 109 -4.73 -3.88 11.55
C GLU A 109 -5.40 -4.92 10.67
N VAL A 110 -6.63 -4.64 10.22
CA VAL A 110 -7.35 -5.44 9.23
C VAL A 110 -7.99 -4.50 8.22
N THR A 111 -7.73 -4.73 6.94
CA THR A 111 -8.29 -3.95 5.84
C THR A 111 -8.98 -4.85 4.82
N LEU A 112 -10.00 -4.32 4.13
CA LEU A 112 -10.60 -5.01 2.99
C LEU A 112 -9.63 -4.92 1.79
N PHE A 113 -9.35 -6.07 1.17
CA PHE A 113 -8.52 -6.15 -0.02
C PHE A 113 -9.16 -7.06 -1.06
N GLY A 114 -9.63 -6.48 -2.15
CA GLY A 114 -10.43 -7.22 -3.13
C GLY A 114 -11.68 -7.84 -2.48
N ASN A 115 -11.79 -9.16 -2.52
CA ASN A 115 -12.88 -9.93 -1.89
C ASN A 115 -12.50 -10.53 -0.53
N GLY A 116 -11.26 -10.32 -0.08
CA GLY A 116 -10.71 -10.83 1.18
C GLY A 116 -10.32 -9.72 2.15
N LEU A 117 -9.44 -10.08 3.07
CA LEU A 117 -8.88 -9.19 4.08
C LEU A 117 -7.37 -9.26 4.04
N HIS A 118 -6.69 -8.12 4.13
CA HIS A 118 -5.30 -8.04 4.54
C HIS A 118 -5.23 -7.82 6.05
N VAL A 119 -4.47 -8.66 6.72
CA VAL A 119 -4.31 -8.67 8.17
C VAL A 119 -2.86 -8.42 8.51
N VAL A 120 -2.58 -7.29 9.15
CA VAL A 120 -1.25 -6.88 9.60
C VAL A 120 -0.96 -7.49 10.96
N THR A 121 0.15 -8.20 11.08
CA THR A 121 0.55 -8.89 12.32
C THR A 121 2.06 -8.87 12.54
N GLY A 122 2.49 -9.00 13.79
CA GLY A 122 3.91 -9.20 14.11
C GLY A 122 4.40 -10.65 13.95
N ASN A 123 3.47 -11.62 13.80
CA ASN A 123 3.80 -13.04 13.67
C ASN A 123 2.70 -13.77 12.91
N ALA A 124 2.95 -14.03 11.62
CA ALA A 124 1.99 -14.66 10.72
C ALA A 124 1.50 -16.03 11.22
N ALA A 125 2.38 -16.89 11.77
CA ALA A 125 2.01 -18.23 12.17
C ALA A 125 1.07 -18.25 13.40
N SER A 126 1.29 -17.36 14.38
CA SER A 126 0.40 -17.19 15.53
C SER A 126 -0.94 -16.62 15.10
N ALA A 127 -0.92 -15.57 14.29
CA ALA A 127 -2.11 -14.90 13.78
C ALA A 127 -2.98 -15.83 12.94
N GLU A 128 -2.39 -16.59 12.01
CA GLU A 128 -3.13 -17.55 11.20
C GLU A 128 -3.92 -18.53 12.06
N LYS A 129 -3.27 -19.10 13.09
CA LYS A 129 -3.92 -20.05 13.99
C LYS A 129 -5.07 -19.41 14.76
N SER A 130 -4.89 -18.20 15.25
CA SER A 130 -5.91 -17.46 16.00
C SER A 130 -7.10 -17.10 15.11
N ILE A 131 -6.85 -16.64 13.89
CA ILE A 131 -7.88 -16.32 12.90
C ILE A 131 -8.68 -17.57 12.51
N ARG A 132 -8.01 -18.69 12.20
CA ARG A 132 -8.70 -19.95 11.86
C ARG A 132 -9.62 -20.40 13.00
N ASN A 133 -9.16 -20.36 14.23
CA ASN A 133 -9.95 -20.76 15.40
C ASN A 133 -11.16 -19.84 15.61
N LEU A 134 -10.96 -18.53 15.48
CA LEU A 134 -12.03 -17.55 15.61
C LEU A 134 -13.12 -17.77 14.57
N LEU A 135 -12.73 -17.83 13.28
CA LEU A 135 -13.66 -17.94 12.16
C LEU A 135 -14.38 -19.30 12.17
N ALA A 136 -13.70 -20.39 12.49
CA ALA A 136 -14.32 -21.72 12.63
C ALA A 136 -15.36 -21.76 13.76
N GLY A 137 -15.08 -21.11 14.89
CA GLY A 137 -16.02 -21.01 16.03
C GLY A 137 -17.29 -20.24 15.73
N GLN A 138 -17.29 -19.44 14.67
CA GLN A 138 -18.42 -18.59 14.27
C GLN A 138 -19.05 -19.00 12.92
N ASN A 139 -18.74 -20.20 12.44
CA ASN A 139 -19.27 -20.78 11.20
C ASN A 139 -18.98 -19.96 9.95
N TYR A 140 -17.79 -19.35 9.86
CA TYR A 140 -17.30 -18.76 8.60
C TYR A 140 -16.71 -19.85 7.72
N VAL A 141 -16.93 -19.72 6.41
CA VAL A 141 -16.27 -20.59 5.42
C VAL A 141 -14.97 -19.91 5.00
N VAL A 142 -13.85 -20.38 5.56
CA VAL A 142 -12.51 -19.87 5.22
C VAL A 142 -11.98 -20.65 4.04
N THR A 143 -11.71 -19.97 2.93
CA THR A 143 -11.19 -20.59 1.69
C THR A 143 -9.67 -20.52 1.60
N GLY A 144 -9.03 -19.57 2.27
CA GLY A 144 -7.57 -19.44 2.34
C GLY A 144 -7.10 -18.49 3.42
N ILE A 145 -5.93 -18.77 3.99
CA ILE A 145 -5.15 -17.82 4.78
C ILE A 145 -3.70 -18.04 4.36
N GLU A 146 -3.09 -17.02 3.77
CA GLU A 146 -1.75 -17.11 3.21
C GLU A 146 -0.93 -15.86 3.57
N LYS A 147 0.37 -16.03 3.83
CA LYS A 147 1.27 -14.90 3.97
C LYS A 147 1.60 -14.36 2.59
N VAL A 148 1.39 -13.06 2.42
CA VAL A 148 1.65 -12.37 1.14
C VAL A 148 2.69 -11.27 1.30
N VAL A 149 3.25 -10.84 0.16
CA VAL A 149 4.10 -9.65 0.11
C VAL A 149 3.20 -8.43 0.27
N PRO A 150 3.54 -7.48 1.14
CA PRO A 150 2.76 -6.26 1.31
C PRO A 150 2.52 -5.52 -0.01
N SER A 151 1.35 -4.95 -0.19
CA SER A 151 1.09 -3.95 -1.23
C SER A 151 1.66 -2.58 -0.81
N MET A 152 1.79 -1.65 -1.76
CA MET A 152 2.16 -0.27 -1.40
C MET A 152 1.11 0.42 -0.54
N GLU A 153 -0.14 0.00 -0.64
CA GLU A 153 -1.23 0.47 0.23
C GLU A 153 -1.01 0.02 1.67
N ASP A 154 -0.67 -1.26 1.91
CA ASP A 154 -0.34 -1.78 3.24
C ASP A 154 0.84 -1.03 3.88
N VAL A 155 1.90 -0.79 3.08
CA VAL A 155 3.06 -0.02 3.52
C VAL A 155 2.66 1.40 3.93
N PHE A 156 1.87 2.08 3.11
CA PHE A 156 1.47 3.46 3.38
C PHE A 156 0.61 3.57 4.63
N ILE A 157 -0.37 2.69 4.80
CA ILE A 157 -1.24 2.66 5.98
C ILE A 157 -0.41 2.40 7.24
N SER A 158 0.45 1.37 7.23
CA SER A 158 1.33 1.05 8.37
C SER A 158 2.22 2.22 8.78
N LEU A 159 2.78 2.96 7.80
CA LEU A 159 3.60 4.14 8.06
C LEU A 159 2.82 5.32 8.64
N ILE A 160 1.59 5.56 8.15
CA ILE A 160 0.69 6.59 8.69
C ILE A 160 0.37 6.29 10.15
N GLU A 161 0.01 5.06 10.46
CA GLU A 161 -0.30 4.66 11.84
C GLU A 161 0.92 4.78 12.77
N ALA A 162 2.11 4.38 12.30
CA ALA A 162 3.34 4.55 13.06
C ALA A 162 3.61 6.05 13.32
N TYR A 163 3.48 6.88 12.29
CA TYR A 163 3.65 8.33 12.39
C TYR A 163 2.66 8.95 13.39
N ASP A 164 1.38 8.60 13.31
CA ASP A 164 0.35 9.15 14.21
C ASP A 164 0.54 8.67 15.66
N ARG A 165 0.94 7.41 15.91
CA ARG A 165 1.29 6.92 17.25
C ARG A 165 2.44 7.69 17.88
N GLU A 166 3.48 8.01 17.13
CA GLU A 166 4.62 8.79 17.62
C GLU A 166 4.24 10.23 17.95
N HIS A 167 3.41 10.86 17.12
CA HIS A 167 3.02 12.27 17.29
C HIS A 167 1.89 12.47 18.29
N GLN A 168 1.03 11.47 18.55
CA GLN A 168 0.03 11.53 19.62
C GLN A 168 0.65 11.41 21.02
N LYS A 169 1.75 10.68 21.19
CA LYS A 169 2.48 10.62 22.46
C LYS A 169 3.08 11.97 22.84
N GLY A 170 3.59 12.74 21.88
CA GLY A 170 4.17 14.07 22.13
C GLY A 170 3.17 15.13 22.58
N ILE A 171 1.86 14.94 22.39
CA ILE A 171 0.82 15.86 22.84
C ILE A 171 0.39 15.57 24.29
N LYS A 172 0.54 14.34 24.77
CA LYS A 172 0.16 13.95 26.16
C LYS A 172 1.25 14.25 27.20
N ASP A 173 2.51 14.35 26.78
CA ASP A 173 3.64 14.61 27.66
C ASP A 173 4.02 16.11 27.75
N GLY A 174 3.23 16.99 27.15
CA GLY A 174 3.44 18.44 27.06
C GLY A 174 2.44 19.31 27.84
N VAL A 175 1.71 18.73 28.84
CA VAL A 175 0.86 19.51 29.77
C VAL A 175 1.35 19.38 31.17
#